data_58b2ee44cdf81876a2b3eb24d088f85f
#
_entry.id   58b2ee44cdf81876a2b3eb24d088f85f
#
_cell.length_a   1.000
_cell.length_b   1.000
_cell.length_c   1.000
_cell.angle_alpha   90.00
_cell.angle_beta   90.00
_cell.angle_gamma   90.00
#
_symmetry.space_group_name_H-M   'P 1'
#
loop_
_entity.id
_entity.type
_entity.pdbx_description
1 polymer ?
#
loop_
_entity_poly.entity_id
_entity_poly.type
_entity_poly.pdbx_seq_one_letter_code
_entity_poly.pdbx_strand_id
1 'polypeptide(L)'
;NTHLHFIFVDDGSTDNTNLIIKQIILKFNSLASLLINETNKGKAESVRLGVIESYKMNPDYIGFLDADLAAPIGEIDNLLKIIKKDKTKEVVFASRIQLIGSEIKRNYFRHFFGRVFATVVSNILNLPVYDTQCGAKIFSRKICDDIFYEQFISPWLFDVELFARLLNVYGMERTIQMSYEHPVSKWVDIDGSKVKPIYFLKAPFELLKIVRHYKLR
;
A
#
# COMPACT_ATOMS: atom_id res chain seq x y z
N ASN A 1 14.63 -20.23 -5.25
CA ASN A 1 13.85 -20.31 -4.01
C ASN A 1 13.50 -18.88 -3.59
N THR A 2 12.20 -18.57 -3.46
CA THR A 2 11.75 -17.32 -2.88
C THR A 2 11.51 -17.56 -1.41
N HIS A 3 12.26 -16.90 -0.53
CA HIS A 3 11.97 -16.89 0.89
C HIS A 3 11.03 -15.71 1.15
N LEU A 4 9.80 -15.99 1.56
CA LEU A 4 8.81 -15.01 1.93
C LEU A 4 8.67 -14.98 3.45
N HIS A 5 8.71 -13.81 4.05
CA HIS A 5 8.46 -13.61 5.47
C HIS A 5 7.37 -12.57 5.68
N PHE A 6 6.40 -12.85 6.54
CA PHE A 6 5.30 -11.96 6.88
C PHE A 6 5.55 -11.26 8.21
N ILE A 7 5.46 -9.95 8.23
CA ILE A 7 5.45 -9.16 9.47
C ILE A 7 4.01 -8.71 9.69
N PHE A 8 3.34 -9.29 10.67
CA PHE A 8 2.06 -8.76 11.13
C PHE A 8 2.32 -7.52 11.98
N VAL A 9 1.70 -6.41 11.63
CA VAL A 9 1.79 -5.17 12.41
C VAL A 9 0.45 -4.95 13.09
N ASP A 10 0.44 -5.07 14.41
CA ASP A 10 -0.73 -4.78 15.23
C ASP A 10 -0.67 -3.35 15.73
N ASP A 11 -1.66 -2.56 15.34
CA ASP A 11 -1.73 -1.12 15.62
C ASP A 11 -2.48 -0.83 16.94
N GLY A 12 -2.03 -1.49 18.01
CA GLY A 12 -2.57 -1.28 19.35
C GLY A 12 -3.97 -1.86 19.54
N SER A 13 -4.22 -3.08 19.05
CA SER A 13 -5.50 -3.76 19.24
C SER A 13 -5.78 -4.05 20.69
N THR A 14 -7.02 -3.82 21.12
CA THR A 14 -7.51 -4.07 22.49
C THR A 14 -8.31 -5.36 22.63
N ASP A 15 -8.50 -6.07 21.53
CA ASP A 15 -9.20 -7.36 21.46
C ASP A 15 -8.22 -8.54 21.39
N ASN A 16 -8.71 -9.73 21.02
CA ASN A 16 -7.91 -10.95 20.94
C ASN A 16 -6.97 -11.02 19.72
N THR A 17 -6.83 -9.96 18.91
CA THR A 17 -6.02 -9.94 17.69
C THR A 17 -4.59 -10.43 17.95
N ASN A 18 -3.93 -9.90 18.99
CA ASN A 18 -2.57 -10.30 19.36
C ASN A 18 -2.43 -11.78 19.70
N LEU A 19 -3.40 -12.35 20.38
CA LEU A 19 -3.39 -13.78 20.75
C LEU A 19 -3.52 -14.66 19.49
N ILE A 20 -4.42 -14.29 18.58
CA ILE A 20 -4.65 -14.99 17.32
C ILE A 20 -3.39 -14.95 16.45
N ILE A 21 -2.77 -13.78 16.30
CA ILE A 21 -1.53 -13.64 15.50
C ILE A 21 -0.40 -14.49 16.11
N LYS A 22 -0.22 -14.46 17.44
CA LYS A 22 0.78 -15.29 18.11
C LYS A 22 0.58 -16.77 17.87
N GLN A 23 -0.67 -17.26 17.86
CA GLN A 23 -0.98 -18.66 17.52
C GLN A 23 -0.62 -18.99 16.07
N ILE A 24 -0.88 -18.08 15.13
CA ILE A 24 -0.50 -18.22 13.72
C ILE A 24 1.04 -18.33 13.61
N ILE A 25 1.75 -17.42 14.27
CA ILE A 25 3.22 -17.40 14.25
C ILE A 25 3.81 -18.71 14.82
N LEU A 26 3.27 -19.21 15.93
CA LEU A 26 3.71 -20.50 16.49
C LEU A 26 3.57 -21.65 15.48
N LYS A 27 2.53 -21.61 14.64
CA LYS A 27 2.29 -22.62 13.60
C LYS A 27 3.24 -22.46 12.40
N PHE A 28 3.67 -21.23 12.09
CA PHE A 28 4.48 -20.87 10.91
C PHE A 28 5.81 -20.20 11.29
N ASN A 29 6.44 -20.63 12.35
CA ASN A 29 7.51 -20.01 13.12
C ASN A 29 8.64 -19.34 12.30
N SER A 30 9.03 -19.92 11.16
CA SER A 30 10.11 -19.37 10.32
C SER A 30 9.63 -18.37 9.28
N LEU A 31 8.32 -18.22 9.08
CA LEU A 31 7.73 -17.44 7.98
C LEU A 31 6.99 -16.20 8.44
N ALA A 32 6.84 -15.98 9.75
CA ALA A 32 6.05 -14.88 10.26
C ALA A 32 6.59 -14.31 11.57
N SER A 33 6.43 -13.01 11.76
CA SER A 33 6.73 -12.29 12.99
C SER A 33 5.64 -11.26 13.30
N LEU A 34 5.65 -10.73 14.53
CA LEU A 34 4.68 -9.75 15.00
C LEU A 34 5.40 -8.50 15.50
N LEU A 35 4.99 -7.35 14.98
CA LEU A 35 5.32 -6.04 15.48
C LEU A 35 4.08 -5.44 16.17
N ILE A 36 4.21 -5.03 17.42
CA ILE A 36 3.10 -4.45 18.20
C ILE A 36 3.39 -2.99 18.44
N ASN A 37 2.47 -2.11 18.05
CA ASN A 37 2.46 -0.72 18.48
C ASN A 37 1.79 -0.63 19.85
N GLU A 38 2.41 0.03 20.81
CA GLU A 38 1.85 0.22 22.16
C GLU A 38 0.52 0.99 22.14
N THR A 39 0.37 1.88 21.17
CA THR A 39 -0.83 2.68 20.94
C THR A 39 -1.16 2.70 19.46
N ASN A 40 -2.44 2.98 19.14
CA ASN A 40 -2.87 3.14 17.75
C ASN A 40 -2.18 4.36 17.11
N LYS A 41 -1.35 4.10 16.09
CA LYS A 41 -0.60 5.10 15.31
C LYS A 41 -1.23 5.37 13.94
N GLY A 42 -2.18 4.55 13.54
CA GLY A 42 -2.84 4.58 12.25
C GLY A 42 -2.11 3.79 11.17
N LYS A 43 -2.85 3.48 10.07
CA LYS A 43 -2.40 2.61 8.99
C LYS A 43 -1.06 3.05 8.39
N ALA A 44 -0.92 4.33 8.07
CA ALA A 44 0.29 4.86 7.43
C ALA A 44 1.56 4.57 8.24
N GLU A 45 1.50 4.87 9.55
CA GLU A 45 2.64 4.67 10.43
C GLU A 45 2.89 3.18 10.70
N SER A 46 1.85 2.38 10.82
CA SER A 46 1.98 0.92 10.97
C SER A 46 2.65 0.28 9.76
N VAL A 47 2.28 0.69 8.54
CA VAL A 47 2.96 0.25 7.31
C VAL A 47 4.43 0.68 7.32
N ARG A 48 4.71 1.95 7.65
CA ARG A 48 6.07 2.48 7.73
C ARG A 48 6.94 1.71 8.71
N LEU A 49 6.45 1.47 9.92
CA LEU A 49 7.16 0.73 10.95
C LEU A 49 7.40 -0.74 10.55
N GLY A 50 6.43 -1.38 9.91
CA GLY A 50 6.58 -2.73 9.37
C GLY A 50 7.65 -2.82 8.28
N VAL A 51 7.72 -1.81 7.39
CA VAL A 51 8.77 -1.70 6.38
C VAL A 51 10.15 -1.52 7.04
N ILE A 52 10.29 -0.63 8.00
CA ILE A 52 11.56 -0.41 8.72
C ILE A 52 11.98 -1.66 9.50
N GLU A 53 11.04 -2.34 10.17
CA GLU A 53 11.33 -3.60 10.89
C GLU A 53 11.88 -4.66 9.95
N SER A 54 11.36 -4.73 8.71
CA SER A 54 11.82 -5.70 7.70
C SER A 54 13.29 -5.54 7.32
N TYR A 55 13.89 -4.37 7.51
CA TYR A 55 15.32 -4.12 7.20
C TYR A 55 16.27 -5.03 7.98
N LYS A 56 15.86 -5.49 9.16
CA LYS A 56 16.64 -6.44 9.96
C LYS A 56 16.89 -7.78 9.25
N MET A 57 16.06 -8.11 8.27
CA MET A 57 16.14 -9.36 7.50
C MET A 57 16.90 -9.20 6.18
N ASN A 58 17.35 -7.97 5.86
CA ASN A 58 18.05 -7.63 4.62
C ASN A 58 17.34 -8.16 3.35
N PRO A 59 16.06 -7.87 3.14
CA PRO A 59 15.30 -8.39 2.00
C PRO A 59 15.67 -7.69 0.69
N ASP A 60 15.50 -8.38 -0.45
CA ASP A 60 15.62 -7.77 -1.78
C ASP A 60 14.42 -6.88 -2.10
N TYR A 61 13.24 -7.30 -1.64
CA TYR A 61 11.96 -6.64 -1.89
C TYR A 61 11.14 -6.56 -0.60
N ILE A 62 10.44 -5.46 -0.43
CA ILE A 62 9.55 -5.21 0.71
C ILE A 62 8.18 -4.82 0.17
N GLY A 63 7.12 -5.33 0.75
CA GLY A 63 5.77 -4.97 0.35
C GLY A 63 4.83 -4.91 1.53
N PHE A 64 3.63 -4.43 1.30
CA PHE A 64 2.54 -4.50 2.25
C PHE A 64 1.26 -4.99 1.59
N LEU A 65 0.43 -5.61 2.40
CA LEU A 65 -0.92 -6.05 2.04
C LEU A 65 -1.89 -5.65 3.14
N ASP A 66 -3.04 -5.11 2.75
CA ASP A 66 -4.11 -4.80 3.69
C ASP A 66 -4.63 -6.10 4.34
N ALA A 67 -4.75 -6.08 5.67
CA ALA A 67 -5.10 -7.27 6.46
C ALA A 67 -6.56 -7.72 6.28
N ASP A 68 -7.40 -6.92 5.62
CA ASP A 68 -8.77 -7.30 5.28
C ASP A 68 -8.85 -8.32 4.13
N LEU A 69 -7.72 -8.54 3.43
CA LEU A 69 -7.61 -9.47 2.32
C LEU A 69 -8.61 -9.20 1.17
N ALA A 70 -9.03 -7.94 1.00
CA ALA A 70 -9.84 -7.52 -0.14
C ALA A 70 -9.12 -7.84 -1.47
N ALA A 71 -7.79 -7.70 -1.50
CA ALA A 71 -6.93 -8.35 -2.48
C ALA A 71 -6.51 -9.73 -1.94
N PRO A 72 -6.71 -10.83 -2.70
CA PRO A 72 -6.24 -12.14 -2.28
C PRO A 72 -4.73 -12.17 -2.04
N ILE A 73 -4.27 -12.96 -1.05
CA ILE A 73 -2.84 -13.07 -0.71
C ILE A 73 -1.99 -13.51 -1.91
N GLY A 74 -2.54 -14.28 -2.83
CA GLY A 74 -1.87 -14.71 -4.06
C GLY A 74 -1.50 -13.56 -5.01
N GLU A 75 -2.09 -12.37 -4.85
CA GLU A 75 -1.67 -11.19 -5.63
C GLU A 75 -0.24 -10.76 -5.29
N ILE A 76 0.26 -11.03 -4.08
CA ILE A 76 1.67 -10.79 -3.72
C ILE A 76 2.60 -11.56 -4.64
N ASP A 77 2.28 -12.81 -4.98
CA ASP A 77 3.09 -13.62 -5.89
C ASP A 77 3.10 -13.03 -7.31
N ASN A 78 1.97 -12.48 -7.76
CA ASN A 78 1.88 -11.84 -9.06
C ASN A 78 2.74 -10.57 -9.11
N LEU A 79 2.64 -9.70 -8.11
CA LEU A 79 3.46 -8.50 -8.00
C LEU A 79 4.96 -8.85 -7.92
N LEU A 80 5.30 -9.87 -7.13
CA LEU A 80 6.67 -10.33 -6.96
C LEU A 80 7.26 -10.92 -8.25
N LYS A 81 6.47 -11.67 -9.03
CA LYS A 81 6.89 -12.16 -10.34
C LYS A 81 7.21 -11.01 -11.30
N ILE A 82 6.40 -9.96 -11.31
CA ILE A 82 6.59 -8.80 -12.19
C ILE A 82 7.89 -8.08 -11.85
N ILE A 83 8.09 -7.70 -10.58
CA ILE A 83 9.28 -6.94 -10.15
C ILE A 83 10.57 -7.75 -10.28
N LYS A 84 10.49 -9.09 -10.18
CA LYS A 84 11.64 -9.97 -10.39
C LYS A 84 11.98 -10.14 -11.87
N LYS A 85 10.96 -10.19 -12.74
CA LYS A 85 11.13 -10.40 -14.18
C LYS A 85 11.71 -9.17 -14.86
N ASP A 86 11.21 -7.98 -14.51
CA ASP A 86 11.67 -6.71 -15.06
C ASP A 86 12.46 -5.92 -14.02
N LYS A 87 13.79 -5.98 -14.12
CA LYS A 87 14.72 -5.31 -13.19
C LYS A 87 14.72 -3.79 -13.29
N THR A 88 14.03 -3.21 -14.27
CA THR A 88 13.80 -1.76 -14.34
C THR A 88 12.71 -1.31 -13.40
N LYS A 89 11.85 -2.24 -12.94
CA LYS A 89 10.75 -1.97 -12.01
C LYS A 89 11.24 -2.03 -10.58
N GLU A 90 10.99 -0.98 -9.85
CA GLU A 90 11.32 -0.84 -8.43
C GLU A 90 10.06 -0.63 -7.57
N VAL A 91 8.92 -0.33 -8.20
CA VAL A 91 7.59 -0.23 -7.59
C VAL A 91 6.60 -1.02 -8.42
N VAL A 92 5.96 -2.02 -7.82
CA VAL A 92 4.83 -2.73 -8.44
C VAL A 92 3.66 -2.70 -7.47
N PHE A 93 2.52 -2.22 -7.93
CA PHE A 93 1.35 -2.06 -7.09
C PHE A 93 0.10 -2.59 -7.79
N ALA A 94 -0.79 -3.14 -6.97
CA ALA A 94 -2.06 -3.64 -7.43
C ALA A 94 -3.04 -2.51 -7.76
N SER A 95 -3.96 -2.77 -8.67
CA SER A 95 -4.97 -1.82 -9.10
C SER A 95 -6.31 -2.51 -9.30
N ARG A 96 -7.38 -1.86 -8.86
CA ARG A 96 -8.76 -2.37 -8.96
C ARG A 96 -9.40 -2.00 -10.28
N ILE A 97 -8.65 -2.11 -11.37
CA ILE A 97 -9.16 -1.93 -12.72
C ILE A 97 -10.04 -3.12 -13.07
N GLN A 98 -11.27 -2.84 -13.47
CA GLN A 98 -12.18 -3.87 -13.94
C GLN A 98 -11.89 -4.19 -15.42
N LEU A 99 -11.31 -5.34 -15.67
CA LEU A 99 -11.07 -5.88 -16.99
C LEU A 99 -12.05 -7.01 -17.30
N ILE A 100 -12.24 -7.33 -18.59
CA ILE A 100 -13.00 -8.51 -19.00
C ILE A 100 -12.33 -9.75 -18.42
N GLY A 101 -13.09 -10.56 -17.66
CA GLY A 101 -12.59 -11.76 -16.98
C GLY A 101 -12.09 -11.52 -15.55
N SER A 102 -12.06 -10.26 -15.04
CA SER A 102 -11.77 -9.98 -13.64
C SER A 102 -13.04 -10.07 -12.77
N GLU A 103 -12.87 -10.53 -11.53
CA GLU A 103 -13.94 -10.60 -10.51
C GLU A 103 -13.81 -9.42 -9.52
N ILE A 104 -14.18 -8.23 -9.96
CA ILE A 104 -14.15 -7.03 -9.12
C ILE A 104 -15.54 -6.75 -8.57
N LYS A 105 -15.79 -7.10 -7.29
CA LYS A 105 -17.05 -6.83 -6.59
C LYS A 105 -16.90 -5.58 -5.73
N ARG A 106 -17.56 -4.50 -6.12
CA ARG A 106 -17.49 -3.20 -5.44
C ARG A 106 -18.88 -2.58 -5.29
N ASN A 107 -19.07 -1.82 -4.23
CA ASN A 107 -20.25 -0.97 -4.09
C ASN A 107 -20.21 0.14 -5.14
N TYR A 108 -21.33 0.35 -5.87
CA TYR A 108 -21.43 1.29 -6.99
C TYR A 108 -21.07 2.75 -6.58
N PHE A 109 -21.63 3.25 -5.49
CA PHE A 109 -21.35 4.60 -5.02
C PHE A 109 -19.88 4.77 -4.62
N ARG A 110 -19.34 3.81 -3.90
CA ARG A 110 -17.93 3.80 -3.50
C ARG A 110 -17.00 3.75 -4.72
N HIS A 111 -17.38 2.99 -5.73
CA HIS A 111 -16.64 2.95 -6.98
C HIS A 111 -16.66 4.31 -7.69
N PHE A 112 -17.83 4.93 -7.86
CA PHE A 112 -17.95 6.22 -8.54
C PHE A 112 -17.12 7.32 -7.85
N PHE A 113 -17.32 7.53 -6.55
CA PHE A 113 -16.54 8.54 -5.81
C PHE A 113 -15.05 8.22 -5.76
N GLY A 114 -14.70 6.95 -5.64
CA GLY A 114 -13.31 6.50 -5.72
C GLY A 114 -12.67 6.81 -7.06
N ARG A 115 -13.41 6.70 -8.19
CA ARG A 115 -12.90 7.06 -9.52
C ARG A 115 -12.70 8.56 -9.68
N VAL A 116 -13.65 9.37 -9.21
CA VAL A 116 -13.51 10.84 -9.22
C VAL A 116 -12.24 11.23 -8.43
N PHE A 117 -12.09 10.71 -7.23
CA PHE A 117 -10.91 10.97 -6.39
C PHE A 117 -9.61 10.51 -7.06
N ALA A 118 -9.57 9.30 -7.61
CA ALA A 118 -8.40 8.78 -8.30
C ALA A 118 -8.00 9.63 -9.52
N THR A 119 -8.99 10.15 -10.27
CA THR A 119 -8.73 11.06 -11.39
C THR A 119 -8.12 12.39 -10.91
N VAL A 120 -8.65 12.96 -9.82
CA VAL A 120 -8.07 14.18 -9.21
C VAL A 120 -6.62 13.93 -8.78
N VAL A 121 -6.36 12.80 -8.10
CA VAL A 121 -5.01 12.42 -7.65
C VAL A 121 -4.06 12.24 -8.84
N SER A 122 -4.48 11.50 -9.87
CA SER A 122 -3.68 11.27 -11.09
C SER A 122 -3.29 12.59 -11.76
N ASN A 123 -4.23 13.53 -11.88
CA ASN A 123 -3.98 14.86 -12.45
C ASN A 123 -3.01 15.70 -11.59
N ILE A 124 -3.18 15.67 -10.27
CA ILE A 124 -2.31 16.40 -9.33
C ILE A 124 -0.88 15.84 -9.35
N LEU A 125 -0.74 14.51 -9.34
CA LEU A 125 0.55 13.86 -9.44
C LEU A 125 1.16 13.97 -10.85
N ASN A 126 0.34 14.33 -11.84
CA ASN A 126 0.67 14.28 -13.25
C ASN A 126 1.24 12.90 -13.67
N LEU A 127 0.70 11.83 -13.07
CA LEU A 127 1.09 10.44 -13.33
C LEU A 127 -0.08 9.68 -13.98
N PRO A 128 0.17 8.85 -14.98
CA PRO A 128 -0.86 8.01 -15.61
C PRO A 128 -1.19 6.80 -14.72
N VAL A 129 -1.61 7.06 -13.47
CA VAL A 129 -1.97 6.05 -12.48
C VAL A 129 -3.48 5.94 -12.32
N TYR A 130 -4.00 4.72 -12.35
CA TYR A 130 -5.43 4.47 -12.20
C TYR A 130 -5.87 4.35 -10.74
N ASP A 131 -5.08 3.68 -9.88
CA ASP A 131 -5.46 3.39 -8.50
C ASP A 131 -4.25 3.44 -7.55
N THR A 132 -3.98 4.61 -6.99
CA THR A 132 -2.90 4.76 -6.00
C THR A 132 -3.20 4.08 -4.66
N GLN A 133 -4.48 3.82 -4.34
CA GLN A 133 -4.91 3.42 -2.99
C GLN A 133 -5.21 1.92 -2.84
N CYS A 134 -4.82 1.09 -3.79
CA CYS A 134 -4.93 -0.35 -3.61
C CYS A 134 -3.92 -0.83 -2.56
N GLY A 135 -4.40 -1.56 -1.56
CA GLY A 135 -3.62 -1.97 -0.39
C GLY A 135 -2.69 -3.17 -0.62
N ALA A 136 -2.15 -3.32 -1.82
CA ALA A 136 -1.13 -4.33 -2.13
C ALA A 136 -0.04 -3.69 -2.99
N LYS A 137 1.16 -3.55 -2.45
CA LYS A 137 2.31 -2.92 -3.12
C LYS A 137 3.60 -3.63 -2.77
N ILE A 138 4.54 -3.71 -3.72
CA ILE A 138 5.90 -4.23 -3.53
C ILE A 138 6.90 -3.21 -4.05
N PHE A 139 7.98 -3.06 -3.33
CA PHE A 139 9.08 -2.13 -3.60
C PHE A 139 10.41 -2.87 -3.61
N SER A 140 11.34 -2.44 -4.45
CA SER A 140 12.74 -2.80 -4.30
C SER A 140 13.28 -2.22 -2.99
N ARG A 141 14.09 -2.98 -2.25
CA ARG A 141 14.74 -2.49 -1.01
C ARG A 141 15.50 -1.19 -1.23
N LYS A 142 16.07 -0.99 -2.44
CA LYS A 142 16.88 0.16 -2.79
C LYS A 142 16.20 1.50 -2.59
N ILE A 143 14.88 1.56 -2.86
CA ILE A 143 14.12 2.81 -2.79
C ILE A 143 13.37 2.98 -1.47
N CYS A 144 13.35 1.95 -0.61
CA CYS A 144 12.53 1.98 0.59
C CYS A 144 12.97 3.06 1.59
N ASP A 145 14.26 3.34 1.70
CA ASP A 145 14.76 4.39 2.59
C ASP A 145 14.26 5.78 2.13
N ASP A 146 14.24 6.02 0.81
CA ASP A 146 13.83 7.30 0.26
C ASP A 146 12.33 7.58 0.46
N ILE A 147 11.51 6.54 0.57
CA ILE A 147 10.04 6.69 0.62
C ILE A 147 9.40 6.33 1.97
N PHE A 148 10.11 5.60 2.85
CA PHE A 148 9.58 5.17 4.15
C PHE A 148 10.38 5.69 5.36
N TYR A 149 11.54 6.33 5.19
CA TYR A 149 12.34 6.82 6.31
C TYR A 149 11.57 7.84 7.15
N GLU A 150 11.07 8.89 6.51
CA GLU A 150 10.30 9.95 7.16
C GLU A 150 8.85 9.53 7.44
N GLN A 151 8.27 10.04 8.53
CA GLN A 151 6.84 9.85 8.82
C GLN A 151 5.98 10.44 7.72
N PHE A 152 4.81 9.82 7.47
CA PHE A 152 3.86 10.34 6.50
C PHE A 152 3.12 11.58 7.06
N ILE A 153 2.92 12.56 6.22
CA ILE A 153 2.16 13.79 6.53
C ILE A 153 0.67 13.46 6.65
N SER A 154 0.21 12.54 5.79
CA SER A 154 -1.18 12.12 5.75
C SER A 154 -1.33 10.70 6.27
N PRO A 155 -2.02 10.50 7.40
CA PRO A 155 -2.26 9.17 7.94
C PRO A 155 -3.20 8.33 7.07
N TRP A 156 -4.00 8.97 6.19
CA TRP A 156 -4.98 8.30 5.36
C TRP A 156 -4.61 8.28 3.87
N LEU A 157 -4.01 9.35 3.34
CA LEU A 157 -3.56 9.45 1.95
C LEU A 157 -2.07 9.11 1.78
N PHE A 158 -1.49 8.32 2.69
CA PHE A 158 -0.09 7.92 2.61
C PHE A 158 0.23 7.20 1.29
N ASP A 159 -0.72 6.47 0.73
CA ASP A 159 -0.59 5.83 -0.58
C ASP A 159 -0.37 6.84 -1.71
N VAL A 160 -1.02 8.01 -1.66
CA VAL A 160 -0.78 9.14 -2.58
C VAL A 160 0.57 9.78 -2.28
N GLU A 161 0.88 9.94 -1.00
CA GLU A 161 2.14 10.52 -0.55
C GLU A 161 3.35 9.68 -0.97
N LEU A 162 3.24 8.34 -1.03
CA LEU A 162 4.29 7.47 -1.58
C LEU A 162 4.65 7.89 -3.01
N PHE A 163 3.67 8.13 -3.87
CA PHE A 163 3.94 8.61 -5.24
C PHE A 163 4.49 10.04 -5.26
N ALA A 164 4.04 10.91 -4.36
CA ALA A 164 4.61 12.25 -4.21
C ALA A 164 6.09 12.21 -3.82
N ARG A 165 6.47 11.30 -2.92
CA ARG A 165 7.88 11.08 -2.53
C ARG A 165 8.71 10.55 -3.70
N LEU A 166 8.19 9.57 -4.45
CA LEU A 166 8.85 9.06 -5.65
C LEU A 166 9.10 10.18 -6.66
N LEU A 167 8.09 11.01 -6.93
CA LEU A 167 8.22 12.16 -7.83
C LEU A 167 9.25 13.18 -7.34
N ASN A 168 9.27 13.45 -6.05
CA ASN A 168 10.19 14.41 -5.43
C ASN A 168 11.65 13.94 -5.50
N VAL A 169 11.89 12.63 -5.31
CA VAL A 169 13.25 12.06 -5.28
C VAL A 169 13.76 11.73 -6.70
N TYR A 170 12.91 11.11 -7.52
CA TYR A 170 13.34 10.52 -8.80
C TYR A 170 12.88 11.31 -10.03
N GLY A 171 11.99 12.27 -9.86
CA GLY A 171 11.34 12.97 -10.97
C GLY A 171 10.31 12.11 -11.70
N MET A 172 9.57 12.73 -12.61
CA MET A 172 8.42 12.11 -13.28
C MET A 172 8.83 10.95 -14.18
N GLU A 173 9.78 11.20 -15.08
CA GLU A 173 10.20 10.22 -16.10
C GLU A 173 10.67 8.92 -15.43
N ARG A 174 11.55 9.04 -14.42
CA ARG A 174 12.06 7.88 -13.69
C ARG A 174 10.97 7.19 -12.89
N THR A 175 10.08 7.94 -12.24
CA THR A 175 8.94 7.38 -11.49
C THR A 175 8.03 6.55 -12.38
N ILE A 176 7.71 7.02 -13.60
CA ILE A 176 6.93 6.25 -14.58
C ILE A 176 7.70 4.99 -15.01
N GLN A 177 8.97 5.14 -15.35
CA GLN A 177 9.80 4.03 -15.82
C GLN A 177 9.93 2.92 -14.79
N MET A 178 10.14 3.26 -13.49
CA MET A 178 10.38 2.29 -12.43
C MET A 178 9.09 1.73 -11.80
N SER A 179 7.92 2.28 -12.13
CA SER A 179 6.63 1.85 -11.60
C SER A 179 5.90 0.91 -12.57
N TYR A 180 5.08 0.02 -12.02
CA TYR A 180 4.15 -0.82 -12.78
C TYR A 180 2.84 -1.00 -12.01
N GLU A 181 1.74 -0.66 -12.64
CA GLU A 181 0.40 -0.84 -12.12
C GLU A 181 -0.18 -2.16 -12.62
N HIS A 182 -0.46 -3.09 -11.71
CA HIS A 182 -0.97 -4.42 -12.01
C HIS A 182 -2.46 -4.54 -11.72
N PRO A 183 -3.33 -4.74 -12.74
CA PRO A 183 -4.74 -5.02 -12.50
C PRO A 183 -4.93 -6.33 -11.75
N VAL A 184 -5.61 -6.29 -10.59
CA VAL A 184 -5.91 -7.52 -9.85
C VAL A 184 -6.95 -8.38 -10.57
N SER A 185 -6.80 -9.70 -10.47
CA SER A 185 -7.75 -10.65 -11.03
C SER A 185 -9.05 -10.73 -10.22
N LYS A 186 -8.93 -10.52 -8.90
CA LYS A 186 -10.04 -10.59 -7.95
C LYS A 186 -9.93 -9.50 -6.90
N TRP A 187 -11.08 -8.89 -6.59
CA TRP A 187 -11.25 -7.96 -5.49
C TRP A 187 -12.65 -8.10 -4.92
N VAL A 188 -12.76 -8.15 -3.61
CA VAL A 188 -14.05 -8.17 -2.93
C VAL A 188 -14.04 -7.10 -1.84
N ASP A 189 -14.92 -6.11 -1.97
CA ASP A 189 -15.11 -5.14 -0.87
C ASP A 189 -15.60 -5.90 0.37
N ILE A 190 -14.86 -5.77 1.47
CA ILE A 190 -15.24 -6.39 2.75
C ILE A 190 -16.23 -5.47 3.46
N ASP A 191 -17.34 -6.04 3.91
CA ASP A 191 -18.34 -5.33 4.71
C ASP A 191 -17.74 -4.87 6.05
N GLY A 192 -18.20 -3.72 6.56
CA GLY A 192 -17.67 -3.16 7.79
C GLY A 192 -16.42 -2.28 7.59
N SER A 193 -16.17 -1.82 6.35
CA SER A 193 -15.10 -0.87 6.07
C SER A 193 -15.05 0.28 7.08
N LYS A 194 -13.91 0.46 7.73
CA LYS A 194 -13.65 1.54 8.72
C LYS A 194 -13.58 2.94 8.10
N VAL A 195 -13.79 3.08 6.78
CA VAL A 195 -13.79 4.38 6.10
C VAL A 195 -15.09 5.11 6.43
N LYS A 196 -15.00 5.98 7.42
CA LYS A 196 -16.14 6.85 7.82
C LYS A 196 -16.35 7.93 6.74
N PRO A 197 -17.61 8.37 6.48
CA PRO A 197 -17.89 9.45 5.53
C PRO A 197 -17.08 10.72 5.75
N ILE A 198 -16.72 11.01 7.01
CA ILE A 198 -15.88 12.16 7.39
C ILE A 198 -14.51 12.16 6.69
N TYR A 199 -13.98 11.00 6.32
CA TYR A 199 -12.69 10.93 5.62
C TYR A 199 -12.77 11.49 4.19
N PHE A 200 -13.92 11.35 3.51
CA PHE A 200 -14.12 11.98 2.20
C PHE A 200 -14.10 13.50 2.28
N LEU A 201 -14.57 14.08 3.40
CA LEU A 201 -14.50 15.53 3.64
C LEU A 201 -13.08 15.99 3.99
N LYS A 202 -12.28 15.15 4.63
CA LYS A 202 -10.90 15.47 5.00
C LYS A 202 -9.90 15.26 3.85
N ALA A 203 -10.21 14.36 2.91
CA ALA A 203 -9.32 13.99 1.82
C ALA A 203 -8.80 15.19 1.00
N PRO A 204 -9.62 16.18 0.61
CA PRO A 204 -9.13 17.36 -0.12
C PRO A 204 -8.09 18.16 0.68
N PHE A 205 -8.29 18.30 1.99
CA PHE A 205 -7.36 19.05 2.86
C PHE A 205 -6.03 18.30 3.04
N GLU A 206 -6.09 16.97 3.22
CA GLU A 206 -4.88 16.14 3.29
C GLU A 206 -4.13 16.14 1.97
N LEU A 207 -4.85 16.03 0.86
CA LEU A 207 -4.27 16.12 -0.47
C LEU A 207 -3.57 17.47 -0.69
N LEU A 208 -4.21 18.57 -0.27
CA LEU A 208 -3.61 19.91 -0.36
C LEU A 208 -2.34 20.04 0.49
N LYS A 209 -2.28 19.40 1.67
CA LYS A 209 -1.04 19.35 2.47
C LYS A 209 0.09 18.65 1.72
N ILE A 210 -0.20 17.48 1.10
CA ILE A 210 0.77 16.74 0.29
C ILE A 210 1.25 17.60 -0.88
N VAL A 211 0.32 18.19 -1.64
CA VAL A 211 0.63 19.07 -2.80
C VAL A 211 1.57 20.20 -2.41
N ARG A 212 1.26 20.90 -1.30
CA ARG A 212 2.06 22.03 -0.82
C ARG A 212 3.44 21.60 -0.35
N HIS A 213 3.51 20.50 0.39
CA HIS A 213 4.77 20.01 0.95
C HIS A 213 5.75 19.56 -0.14
N TYR A 214 5.27 18.77 -1.10
CA TYR A 214 6.08 18.24 -2.21
C TYR A 214 6.10 19.16 -3.43
N LYS A 215 5.47 20.36 -3.36
CA LYS A 215 5.42 21.35 -4.44
C LYS A 215 4.95 20.77 -5.77
N LEU A 216 3.97 19.85 -5.71
CA LEU A 216 3.37 19.26 -6.90
C LEU A 216 2.61 20.34 -7.68
N ARG A 217 2.73 20.31 -9.01
CA ARG A 217 2.14 21.34 -9.90
C ARG A 217 0.93 20.78 -10.63
#